data_3d8e296b1e0bc1d7b6160a10014cefeb
#
_entry.id   3d8e296b1e0bc1d7b6160a10014cefeb
#
_cell.length_a   1.000
_cell.length_b   1.000
_cell.length_c   1.000
_cell.angle_alpha   90.00
_cell.angle_beta   90.00
_cell.angle_gamma   90.00
#
_symmetry.space_group_name_H-M   'P 1'
#
loop_
_entity.id
_entity.type
_entity.pdbx_description
1 polymer ?
#
loop_
_entity_poly.entity_id
_entity_poly.type
_entity_poly.pdbx_seq_one_letter_code
_entity_poly.pdbx_strand_id
1 'polypeptide(L)'
;MAAAQSRVTDMTRGDPVRLLLKFSAPLFLSNLLQQFYNLADTALAGHILGDAALAEIGATAALYGLIMNFAFGMNNGLALTVSRAFGAGDEKGVRRATAWMLTLAGVTALVLTVVFVGVRRPLLVLLQVPQASMDGALAYLTLILLGIPLTMAYNMEAALLRAIGNSLTPLYFLLCSTALNIGLDIAFMGPLHLGVGGAAAATVAAQGISAVLGGWYIIRSYPGLHFDRTAFANGKNFACNMFWAGLSMGLMSAIYNIGSVVLQSSINALGSTYIAAQVAARRFAELFFIPGGALGIAVATYSSQNLGAGRRSRIMKGVTTAMGIYFVWWVFVMLFVFFLSDPAVRAITGTNDEVIISNAVLYLKISAPVIPPMAVLVIVRNMLQGIQHTIEPLLASGLELIGKVIFGVWIVPAVGYTAVCFCEPVTWVICFVFILGALYRCRGELKDKE
;
A
#
# COMPACT_ATOMS: atom_id res chain seq x y z
N MET A 1 -16.94 25.27 -2.34
CA MET A 1 -15.64 25.67 -1.74
C MET A 1 -15.63 25.51 -0.21
N ALA A 2 -16.49 26.13 0.58
CA ALA A 2 -16.49 26.03 2.04
C ALA A 2 -16.54 24.56 2.56
N ALA A 3 -17.41 23.71 2.01
CA ALA A 3 -17.50 22.29 2.40
C ALA A 3 -16.26 21.45 2.07
N ALA A 4 -15.49 21.81 1.05
CA ALA A 4 -14.24 21.13 0.71
C ALA A 4 -13.10 21.55 1.65
N GLN A 5 -13.04 22.84 1.99
CA GLN A 5 -12.08 23.38 2.94
C GLN A 5 -12.29 22.86 4.36
N SER A 6 -13.55 22.61 4.77
CA SER A 6 -13.85 22.01 6.09
C SER A 6 -13.34 20.57 6.25
N ARG A 7 -13.03 19.87 5.15
CA ARG A 7 -12.48 18.51 5.15
C ARG A 7 -10.93 18.47 5.25
N VAL A 8 -10.28 19.61 5.06
CA VAL A 8 -8.82 19.74 5.21
C VAL A 8 -8.49 19.79 6.71
N THR A 9 -7.56 18.94 7.13
CA THR A 9 -7.09 18.89 8.52
C THR A 9 -5.65 19.40 8.57
N ASP A 10 -5.47 20.58 9.19
CA ASP A 10 -4.13 21.08 9.51
C ASP A 10 -3.52 20.22 10.62
N MET A 11 -2.53 19.40 10.27
CA MET A 11 -1.88 18.51 11.23
C MET A 11 -0.81 19.19 12.08
N THR A 12 -0.55 20.48 11.85
CA THR A 12 0.43 21.25 12.62
C THR A 12 -0.14 21.74 13.94
N ARG A 13 -1.48 21.77 14.13
CA ARG A 13 -2.17 22.33 15.29
C ARG A 13 -3.14 21.31 15.92
N GLY A 14 -3.34 21.40 17.22
CA GLY A 14 -4.28 20.55 17.96
C GLY A 14 -3.64 19.29 18.54
N ASP A 15 -4.47 18.44 19.12
CA ASP A 15 -4.06 17.21 19.80
C ASP A 15 -3.68 16.11 18.79
N PRO A 16 -2.48 15.53 18.90
CA PRO A 16 -2.01 14.48 17.98
C PRO A 16 -2.93 13.24 17.93
N VAL A 17 -3.54 12.84 19.06
CA VAL A 17 -4.43 11.67 19.10
C VAL A 17 -5.62 11.89 18.18
N ARG A 18 -6.30 13.01 18.35
CA ARG A 18 -7.48 13.37 17.56
C ARG A 18 -7.15 13.53 16.08
N LEU A 19 -5.99 14.16 15.77
CA LEU A 19 -5.55 14.39 14.40
C LEU A 19 -5.24 13.07 13.69
N LEU A 20 -4.46 12.19 14.32
CA LEU A 20 -4.08 10.90 13.74
C LEU A 20 -5.29 9.99 13.58
N LEU A 21 -6.17 9.89 14.58
CA LEU A 21 -7.39 9.08 14.46
C LEU A 21 -8.32 9.60 13.37
N LYS A 22 -8.57 10.93 13.33
CA LYS A 22 -9.43 11.54 12.32
C LYS A 22 -8.91 11.31 10.90
N PHE A 23 -7.59 11.33 10.72
CA PHE A 23 -6.97 11.13 9.42
C PHE A 23 -6.81 9.65 9.05
N SER A 24 -6.45 8.79 9.99
CA SER A 24 -6.22 7.36 9.73
C SER A 24 -7.52 6.54 9.61
N ALA A 25 -8.62 6.95 10.24
CA ALA A 25 -9.88 6.21 10.18
C ALA A 25 -10.44 6.10 8.74
N PRO A 26 -10.50 7.17 7.91
CA PRO A 26 -10.90 7.02 6.52
C PRO A 26 -9.92 6.16 5.71
N LEU A 27 -8.61 6.20 6.00
CA LEU A 27 -7.60 5.35 5.35
C LEU A 27 -7.78 3.88 5.72
N PHE A 28 -8.04 3.59 7.00
CA PHE A 28 -8.35 2.26 7.46
C PHE A 28 -9.58 1.70 6.74
N LEU A 29 -10.66 2.49 6.66
CA LEU A 29 -11.87 2.11 5.95
C LEU A 29 -11.63 1.94 4.45
N SER A 30 -10.80 2.79 3.82
CA SER A 30 -10.38 2.63 2.42
C SER A 30 -9.66 1.30 2.18
N ASN A 31 -8.74 0.93 3.08
CA ASN A 31 -8.02 -0.34 2.96
C ASN A 31 -8.95 -1.55 3.13
N LEU A 32 -9.91 -1.49 4.05
CA LEU A 32 -10.94 -2.53 4.20
C LEU A 32 -11.80 -2.64 2.93
N LEU A 33 -12.29 -1.52 2.41
CA LEU A 33 -13.07 -1.48 1.17
C LEU A 33 -12.28 -2.03 -0.02
N GLN A 34 -10.97 -1.77 -0.09
CA GLN A 34 -10.11 -2.33 -1.13
C GLN A 34 -10.03 -3.86 -1.04
N GLN A 35 -10.03 -4.43 0.16
CA GLN A 35 -10.08 -5.89 0.33
C GLN A 35 -11.43 -6.48 -0.13
N PHE A 36 -12.54 -5.82 0.22
CA PHE A 36 -13.86 -6.22 -0.26
C PHE A 36 -13.98 -6.08 -1.79
N TYR A 37 -13.43 -5.01 -2.36
CA TYR A 37 -13.37 -4.81 -3.80
C TYR A 37 -12.64 -5.96 -4.50
N ASN A 38 -11.43 -6.30 -4.05
CA ASN A 38 -10.64 -7.38 -4.63
C ASN A 38 -11.36 -8.74 -4.53
N LEU A 39 -12.07 -8.97 -3.42
CA LEU A 39 -12.85 -10.18 -3.22
C LEU A 39 -14.06 -10.24 -4.16
N ALA A 40 -14.79 -9.12 -4.30
CA ALA A 40 -15.95 -9.01 -5.17
C ALA A 40 -15.57 -9.19 -6.65
N ASP A 41 -14.50 -8.54 -7.10
CA ASP A 41 -13.96 -8.65 -8.46
C ASP A 41 -13.60 -10.12 -8.80
N THR A 42 -12.87 -10.78 -7.91
CA THR A 42 -12.50 -12.19 -8.05
C THR A 42 -13.74 -13.11 -8.07
N ALA A 43 -14.70 -12.84 -7.18
CA ALA A 43 -15.92 -13.64 -7.10
C ALA A 43 -16.81 -13.47 -8.34
N LEU A 44 -16.93 -12.24 -8.86
CA LEU A 44 -17.68 -11.97 -10.10
C LEU A 44 -17.03 -12.64 -11.31
N ALA A 45 -15.69 -12.51 -11.44
CA ALA A 45 -14.95 -13.17 -12.51
C ALA A 45 -15.14 -14.70 -12.48
N GLY A 46 -15.02 -15.32 -11.30
CA GLY A 46 -15.23 -16.75 -11.14
C GLY A 46 -16.65 -17.21 -11.42
N HIS A 47 -17.65 -16.44 -10.98
CA HIS A 47 -19.06 -16.80 -11.16
C HIS A 47 -19.54 -16.62 -12.61
N ILE A 48 -19.06 -15.58 -13.30
CA ILE A 48 -19.50 -15.24 -14.66
C ILE A 48 -18.66 -15.98 -15.71
N LEU A 49 -17.34 -16.07 -15.52
CA LEU A 49 -16.41 -16.58 -16.52
C LEU A 49 -15.90 -18.01 -16.22
N GLY A 50 -16.04 -18.46 -14.95
CA GLY A 50 -15.62 -19.78 -14.50
C GLY A 50 -14.14 -19.90 -14.12
N ASP A 51 -13.72 -21.12 -13.78
CA ASP A 51 -12.41 -21.42 -13.17
C ASP A 51 -11.22 -21.13 -14.08
N ALA A 52 -11.37 -21.30 -15.39
CA ALA A 52 -10.31 -21.00 -16.36
C ALA A 52 -9.93 -19.52 -16.33
N ALA A 53 -10.91 -18.62 -16.28
CA ALA A 53 -10.70 -17.18 -16.19
C ALA A 53 -10.04 -16.78 -14.86
N LEU A 54 -10.41 -17.44 -13.75
CA LEU A 54 -9.74 -17.23 -12.46
C LEU A 54 -8.26 -17.61 -12.52
N ALA A 55 -7.93 -18.71 -13.21
CA ALA A 55 -6.53 -19.11 -13.40
C ALA A 55 -5.75 -18.08 -14.24
N GLU A 56 -6.36 -17.52 -15.29
CA GLU A 56 -5.76 -16.49 -16.15
C GLU A 56 -5.50 -15.18 -15.39
N ILE A 57 -6.49 -14.68 -14.61
CA ILE A 57 -6.35 -13.49 -13.77
C ILE A 57 -5.33 -13.75 -12.66
N GLY A 58 -5.45 -14.89 -11.98
CA GLY A 58 -4.56 -15.28 -10.88
C GLY A 58 -3.09 -15.39 -11.31
N ALA A 59 -2.83 -15.87 -12.53
CA ALA A 59 -1.47 -15.96 -13.08
C ALA A 59 -0.78 -14.60 -13.23
N THR A 60 -1.54 -13.51 -13.34
CA THR A 60 -1.01 -12.12 -13.47
C THR A 60 -0.94 -11.38 -12.14
N ALA A 61 -1.61 -11.89 -11.09
CA ALA A 61 -1.84 -11.15 -9.84
C ALA A 61 -0.56 -10.70 -9.13
N ALA A 62 0.48 -11.54 -9.12
CA ALA A 62 1.77 -11.20 -8.49
C ALA A 62 2.46 -10.02 -9.21
N LEU A 63 2.47 -10.04 -10.54
CA LEU A 63 3.07 -8.98 -11.35
C LEU A 63 2.26 -7.68 -11.26
N TYR A 64 0.94 -7.78 -11.36
CA TYR A 64 0.04 -6.65 -11.17
C TYR A 64 0.22 -6.01 -9.78
N GLY A 65 0.21 -6.83 -8.73
CA GLY A 65 0.42 -6.39 -7.36
C GLY A 65 1.76 -5.67 -7.16
N LEU A 66 2.85 -6.18 -7.74
CA LEU A 66 4.16 -5.55 -7.69
C LEU A 66 4.13 -4.13 -8.30
N ILE A 67 3.59 -4.00 -9.51
CA ILE A 67 3.53 -2.72 -10.24
C ILE A 67 2.63 -1.73 -9.50
N MET A 68 1.45 -2.16 -9.05
CA MET A 68 0.49 -1.30 -8.37
C MET A 68 0.99 -0.83 -7.00
N ASN A 69 1.62 -1.70 -6.22
CA ASN A 69 2.21 -1.32 -4.94
C ASN A 69 3.39 -0.36 -5.12
N PHE A 70 4.23 -0.57 -6.15
CA PHE A 70 5.26 0.41 -6.51
C PHE A 70 4.63 1.77 -6.85
N ALA A 71 3.62 1.80 -7.72
CA ALA A 71 2.93 3.03 -8.13
C ALA A 71 2.29 3.75 -6.95
N PHE A 72 1.64 3.01 -6.04
CA PHE A 72 1.06 3.54 -4.81
C PHE A 72 2.13 4.16 -3.90
N GLY A 73 3.22 3.44 -3.65
CA GLY A 73 4.36 3.95 -2.87
C GLY A 73 4.97 5.20 -3.49
N MET A 74 5.22 5.18 -4.81
CA MET A 74 5.76 6.31 -5.57
C MET A 74 4.90 7.57 -5.39
N ASN A 75 3.59 7.47 -5.58
CA ASN A 75 2.67 8.59 -5.43
C ASN A 75 2.63 9.14 -4.00
N ASN A 76 2.65 8.27 -2.98
CA ASN A 76 2.69 8.71 -1.59
C ASN A 76 4.01 9.43 -1.26
N GLY A 77 5.15 8.94 -1.77
CA GLY A 77 6.44 9.59 -1.56
C GLY A 77 6.53 10.97 -2.23
N LEU A 78 6.03 11.10 -3.46
CA LEU A 78 5.91 12.41 -4.14
C LEU A 78 5.04 13.39 -3.34
N ALA A 79 3.94 12.91 -2.78
CA ALA A 79 2.98 13.70 -2.01
C ALA A 79 3.56 14.31 -0.72
N LEU A 80 4.61 13.70 -0.13
CA LEU A 80 5.26 14.24 1.07
C LEU A 80 5.87 15.62 0.84
N THR A 81 6.37 15.91 -0.36
CA THR A 81 6.88 17.25 -0.69
C THR A 81 5.75 18.29 -0.71
N VAL A 82 4.58 17.93 -1.23
CA VAL A 82 3.37 18.78 -1.17
C VAL A 82 2.95 18.98 0.28
N SER A 83 2.92 17.91 1.07
CA SER A 83 2.57 17.93 2.48
C SER A 83 3.48 18.87 3.29
N ARG A 84 4.78 18.85 3.01
CA ARG A 84 5.76 19.75 3.67
C ARG A 84 5.52 21.22 3.32
N ALA A 85 5.31 21.54 2.03
CA ALA A 85 5.01 22.89 1.59
C ALA A 85 3.69 23.39 2.19
N PHE A 86 2.67 22.52 2.26
CA PHE A 86 1.40 22.82 2.88
C PHE A 86 1.56 23.13 4.37
N GLY A 87 2.31 22.31 5.11
CA GLY A 87 2.60 22.55 6.53
C GLY A 87 3.37 23.85 6.80
N ALA A 88 4.24 24.25 5.86
CA ALA A 88 4.97 25.53 5.91
C ALA A 88 4.09 26.74 5.62
N GLY A 89 2.85 26.57 5.14
CA GLY A 89 2.02 27.67 4.65
C GLY A 89 2.55 28.31 3.36
N ASP A 90 3.45 27.62 2.64
CA ASP A 90 4.06 28.10 1.40
C ASP A 90 3.18 27.73 0.19
N GLU A 91 2.26 28.62 -0.15
CA GLU A 91 1.36 28.42 -1.31
C GLU A 91 2.12 28.25 -2.63
N LYS A 92 3.22 28.97 -2.84
CA LYS A 92 4.04 28.85 -4.05
C LYS A 92 4.73 27.48 -4.09
N GLY A 93 5.24 27.03 -2.94
CA GLY A 93 5.81 25.71 -2.76
C GLY A 93 4.79 24.59 -2.99
N VAL A 94 3.55 24.73 -2.52
CA VAL A 94 2.45 23.78 -2.79
C VAL A 94 2.17 23.68 -4.28
N ARG A 95 1.99 24.80 -4.99
CA ARG A 95 1.76 24.81 -6.44
C ARG A 95 2.92 24.18 -7.20
N ARG A 96 4.15 24.50 -6.83
CA ARG A 96 5.37 23.93 -7.41
C ARG A 96 5.44 22.41 -7.18
N ALA A 97 5.21 21.95 -5.96
CA ALA A 97 5.22 20.54 -5.62
C ALA A 97 4.11 19.77 -6.34
N THR A 98 2.91 20.35 -6.48
CA THR A 98 1.81 19.77 -7.24
C THR A 98 2.14 19.62 -8.72
N ALA A 99 2.73 20.66 -9.35
CA ALA A 99 3.15 20.62 -10.75
C ALA A 99 4.18 19.50 -11.01
N TRP A 100 5.21 19.42 -10.18
CA TRP A 100 6.22 18.38 -10.28
C TRP A 100 5.70 16.98 -9.94
N MET A 101 4.78 16.87 -8.97
CA MET A 101 4.11 15.62 -8.65
C MET A 101 3.37 15.06 -9.86
N LEU A 102 2.57 15.88 -10.53
CA LEU A 102 1.84 15.48 -11.74
C LEU A 102 2.79 15.05 -12.86
N THR A 103 3.86 15.82 -13.09
CA THR A 103 4.85 15.51 -14.12
C THR A 103 5.59 14.20 -13.82
N LEU A 104 6.12 14.05 -12.60
CA LEU A 104 6.88 12.86 -12.21
C LEU A 104 6.00 11.61 -12.17
N ALA A 105 4.77 11.72 -11.67
CA ALA A 105 3.80 10.62 -11.71
C ALA A 105 3.45 10.23 -13.14
N GLY A 106 3.21 11.21 -14.03
CA GLY A 106 2.92 10.97 -15.45
C GLY A 106 4.09 10.31 -16.18
N VAL A 107 5.32 10.81 -15.98
CA VAL A 107 6.53 10.19 -16.56
C VAL A 107 6.72 8.77 -16.03
N THR A 108 6.57 8.56 -14.74
CA THR A 108 6.68 7.22 -14.13
C THR A 108 5.62 6.28 -14.70
N ALA A 109 4.37 6.74 -14.83
CA ALA A 109 3.29 5.95 -15.42
C ALA A 109 3.62 5.53 -16.85
N LEU A 110 4.10 6.47 -17.67
CA LEU A 110 4.49 6.20 -19.06
C LEU A 110 5.64 5.19 -19.12
N VAL A 111 6.70 5.39 -18.32
CA VAL A 111 7.84 4.48 -18.27
C VAL A 111 7.40 3.06 -17.85
N LEU A 112 6.60 2.93 -16.78
CA LEU A 112 6.07 1.64 -16.35
C LEU A 112 5.24 0.99 -17.46
N THR A 113 4.34 1.74 -18.08
CA THR A 113 3.51 1.21 -19.18
C THR A 113 4.38 0.69 -20.33
N VAL A 114 5.31 1.50 -20.85
CA VAL A 114 6.15 1.12 -21.99
C VAL A 114 7.02 -0.09 -21.66
N VAL A 115 7.68 -0.07 -20.49
CA VAL A 115 8.56 -1.17 -20.08
C VAL A 115 7.77 -2.46 -19.89
N PHE A 116 6.70 -2.45 -19.10
CA PHE A 116 5.98 -3.68 -18.76
C PHE A 116 5.13 -4.21 -19.93
N VAL A 117 4.58 -3.34 -20.78
CA VAL A 117 3.93 -3.78 -22.04
C VAL A 117 4.96 -4.45 -22.95
N GLY A 118 6.19 -3.92 -23.03
CA GLY A 118 7.27 -4.52 -23.84
C GLY A 118 7.70 -5.90 -23.37
N VAL A 119 7.75 -6.11 -22.06
CA VAL A 119 8.27 -7.36 -21.47
C VAL A 119 7.17 -8.30 -20.92
N ARG A 120 5.87 -8.02 -21.14
CA ARG A 120 4.74 -8.76 -20.55
C ARG A 120 4.78 -10.25 -20.82
N ARG A 121 5.05 -10.66 -22.09
CA ARG A 121 5.10 -12.07 -22.47
C ARG A 121 6.29 -12.81 -21.86
N PRO A 122 7.54 -12.32 -21.94
CA PRO A 122 8.67 -12.89 -21.23
C PRO A 122 8.42 -13.05 -19.73
N LEU A 123 7.75 -12.07 -19.09
CA LEU A 123 7.45 -12.15 -17.65
C LEU A 123 6.45 -13.26 -17.32
N LEU A 124 5.39 -13.44 -18.13
CA LEU A 124 4.44 -14.54 -17.93
C LEU A 124 5.10 -15.92 -18.16
N VAL A 125 6.02 -16.01 -19.12
CA VAL A 125 6.82 -17.23 -19.32
C VAL A 125 7.72 -17.49 -18.10
N LEU A 126 8.38 -16.46 -17.57
CA LEU A 126 9.21 -16.57 -16.36
C LEU A 126 8.38 -17.01 -15.13
N LEU A 127 7.13 -16.56 -15.04
CA LEU A 127 6.18 -16.95 -13.99
C LEU A 127 5.58 -18.35 -14.25
N GLN A 128 6.02 -19.06 -15.31
CA GLN A 128 5.59 -20.42 -15.66
C GLN A 128 4.07 -20.52 -15.87
N VAL A 129 3.45 -19.49 -16.46
CA VAL A 129 2.02 -19.52 -16.80
C VAL A 129 1.76 -20.63 -17.83
N PRO A 130 0.80 -21.54 -17.56
CA PRO A 130 0.47 -22.62 -18.48
C PRO A 130 0.06 -22.09 -19.87
N GLN A 131 0.42 -22.81 -20.92
CA GLN A 131 0.09 -22.44 -22.30
C GLN A 131 -1.42 -22.25 -22.52
N ALA A 132 -2.24 -23.06 -21.86
CA ALA A 132 -3.70 -22.99 -21.95
C ALA A 132 -4.27 -21.66 -21.42
N SER A 133 -3.61 -21.03 -20.45
CA SER A 133 -4.02 -19.74 -19.83
C SER A 133 -3.23 -18.55 -20.37
N MET A 134 -2.28 -18.75 -21.28
CA MET A 134 -1.35 -17.71 -21.72
C MET A 134 -2.06 -16.57 -22.46
N ASP A 135 -2.97 -16.88 -23.37
CA ASP A 135 -3.63 -15.87 -24.20
C ASP A 135 -4.58 -15.00 -23.39
N GLY A 136 -5.36 -15.57 -22.46
CA GLY A 136 -6.22 -14.83 -21.56
C GLY A 136 -5.42 -13.98 -20.56
N ALA A 137 -4.36 -14.55 -19.97
CA ALA A 137 -3.45 -13.81 -19.10
C ALA A 137 -2.77 -12.65 -19.83
N LEU A 138 -2.34 -12.82 -21.08
CA LEU A 138 -1.77 -11.74 -21.90
C LEU A 138 -2.80 -10.64 -22.20
N ALA A 139 -4.04 -11.02 -22.55
CA ALA A 139 -5.12 -10.07 -22.82
C ALA A 139 -5.43 -9.23 -21.58
N TYR A 140 -5.66 -9.88 -20.44
CA TYR A 140 -5.88 -9.22 -19.15
C TYR A 140 -4.73 -8.27 -18.79
N LEU A 141 -3.51 -8.83 -18.76
CA LEU A 141 -2.33 -8.07 -18.35
C LEU A 141 -2.06 -6.88 -19.28
N THR A 142 -2.25 -7.04 -20.60
CA THR A 142 -2.04 -5.95 -21.55
C THR A 142 -2.97 -4.77 -21.29
N LEU A 143 -4.27 -5.03 -21.06
CA LEU A 143 -5.24 -3.98 -20.76
C LEU A 143 -4.94 -3.27 -19.45
N ILE A 144 -4.60 -4.03 -18.39
CA ILE A 144 -4.20 -3.47 -17.09
C ILE A 144 -2.95 -2.61 -17.23
N LEU A 145 -1.93 -3.06 -17.96
CA LEU A 145 -0.68 -2.30 -18.17
C LEU A 145 -0.90 -1.02 -18.97
N LEU A 146 -1.75 -1.05 -19.99
CA LEU A 146 -2.17 0.15 -20.71
C LEU A 146 -2.97 1.11 -19.84
N GLY A 147 -3.66 0.60 -18.83
CA GLY A 147 -4.40 1.35 -17.83
C GLY A 147 -3.55 2.01 -16.74
N ILE A 148 -2.25 1.67 -16.62
CA ILE A 148 -1.36 2.24 -15.58
C ILE A 148 -1.44 3.78 -15.49
N PRO A 149 -1.46 4.56 -16.57
CA PRO A 149 -1.56 6.02 -16.47
C PRO A 149 -2.82 6.49 -15.75
N LEU A 150 -3.95 5.84 -15.99
CA LEU A 150 -5.23 6.18 -15.35
C LEU A 150 -5.22 5.77 -13.86
N THR A 151 -4.71 4.58 -13.56
CA THR A 151 -4.55 4.12 -12.19
C THR A 151 -3.59 5.01 -11.39
N MET A 152 -2.47 5.41 -12.00
CA MET A 152 -1.52 6.33 -11.35
C MET A 152 -2.11 7.71 -11.14
N ALA A 153 -2.89 8.25 -12.10
CA ALA A 153 -3.59 9.52 -11.95
C ALA A 153 -4.56 9.47 -10.75
N TYR A 154 -5.41 8.43 -10.67
CA TYR A 154 -6.32 8.22 -9.55
C TYR A 154 -5.58 8.14 -8.19
N ASN A 155 -4.52 7.35 -8.11
CA ASN A 155 -3.73 7.22 -6.89
C ASN A 155 -2.97 8.51 -6.53
N MET A 156 -2.49 9.25 -7.52
CA MET A 156 -1.82 10.55 -7.36
C MET A 156 -2.78 11.59 -6.78
N GLU A 157 -4.00 11.69 -7.29
CA GLU A 157 -5.03 12.59 -6.76
C GLU A 157 -5.40 12.26 -5.32
N ALA A 158 -5.56 10.98 -5.01
CA ALA A 158 -5.78 10.53 -3.65
C ALA A 158 -4.62 10.88 -2.71
N ALA A 159 -3.36 10.71 -3.17
CA ALA A 159 -2.17 11.08 -2.41
C ALA A 159 -2.03 12.60 -2.24
N LEU A 160 -2.36 13.37 -3.27
CA LEU A 160 -2.37 14.85 -3.23
C LEU A 160 -3.37 15.39 -2.20
N LEU A 161 -4.59 14.85 -2.17
CA LEU A 161 -5.60 15.21 -1.17
C LEU A 161 -5.15 14.85 0.25
N ARG A 162 -4.54 13.69 0.43
CA ARG A 162 -3.96 13.30 1.73
C ARG A 162 -2.84 14.25 2.14
N ALA A 163 -2.01 14.70 1.22
CA ALA A 163 -0.91 15.62 1.52
C ALA A 163 -1.37 16.94 2.14
N ILE A 164 -2.52 17.45 1.73
CA ILE A 164 -3.16 18.64 2.31
C ILE A 164 -4.05 18.33 3.53
N GLY A 165 -4.02 17.10 4.04
CA GLY A 165 -4.77 16.70 5.24
C GLY A 165 -6.21 16.25 4.99
N ASN A 166 -6.62 15.97 3.74
CA ASN A 166 -7.94 15.45 3.42
C ASN A 166 -7.86 13.96 3.08
N SER A 167 -8.15 13.10 4.06
CA SER A 167 -8.23 11.64 3.86
C SER A 167 -9.63 11.13 3.55
N LEU A 168 -10.67 11.95 3.78
CA LEU A 168 -12.06 11.54 3.63
C LEU A 168 -12.51 11.55 2.15
N THR A 169 -12.09 12.55 1.37
CA THR A 169 -12.50 12.66 -0.04
C THR A 169 -11.98 11.49 -0.89
N PRO A 170 -10.71 11.01 -0.75
CA PRO A 170 -10.25 9.80 -1.41
C PRO A 170 -11.09 8.55 -1.10
N LEU A 171 -11.62 8.43 0.12
CA LEU A 171 -12.53 7.34 0.49
C LEU A 171 -13.83 7.38 -0.34
N TYR A 172 -14.42 8.57 -0.54
CA TYR A 172 -15.61 8.70 -1.40
C TYR A 172 -15.29 8.37 -2.86
N PHE A 173 -14.12 8.76 -3.37
CA PHE A 173 -13.70 8.38 -4.72
C PHE A 173 -13.54 6.87 -4.86
N LEU A 174 -12.98 6.20 -3.83
CA LEU A 174 -12.87 4.75 -3.81
C LEU A 174 -14.25 4.08 -3.83
N LEU A 175 -15.19 4.54 -3.01
CA LEU A 175 -16.56 4.01 -2.99
C LEU A 175 -17.24 4.14 -4.36
N CYS A 176 -17.15 5.30 -4.99
CA CYS A 176 -17.71 5.53 -6.33
C CYS A 176 -17.01 4.65 -7.38
N SER A 177 -15.69 4.55 -7.33
CA SER A 177 -14.89 3.71 -8.24
C SER A 177 -15.24 2.24 -8.10
N THR A 178 -15.40 1.76 -6.86
CA THR A 178 -15.78 0.36 -6.57
C THR A 178 -17.19 0.05 -7.10
N ALA A 179 -18.17 0.92 -6.83
CA ALA A 179 -19.53 0.72 -7.32
C ALA A 179 -19.59 0.73 -8.86
N LEU A 180 -18.84 1.64 -9.48
CA LEU A 180 -18.74 1.73 -10.94
C LEU A 180 -18.06 0.50 -11.54
N ASN A 181 -16.97 0.04 -10.92
CA ASN A 181 -16.26 -1.16 -11.39
C ASN A 181 -17.15 -2.40 -11.32
N ILE A 182 -17.84 -2.66 -10.19
CA ILE A 182 -18.75 -3.80 -10.06
C ILE A 182 -19.83 -3.75 -11.16
N GLY A 183 -20.40 -2.57 -11.43
CA GLY A 183 -21.38 -2.39 -12.51
C GLY A 183 -20.80 -2.67 -13.90
N LEU A 184 -19.58 -2.22 -14.16
CA LEU A 184 -18.90 -2.46 -15.43
C LEU A 184 -18.44 -3.91 -15.57
N ASP A 185 -17.99 -4.56 -14.50
CA ASP A 185 -17.65 -5.99 -14.50
C ASP A 185 -18.84 -6.84 -14.91
N ILE A 186 -19.99 -6.62 -14.30
CA ILE A 186 -21.23 -7.31 -14.65
C ILE A 186 -21.58 -7.06 -16.13
N ALA A 187 -21.48 -5.82 -16.60
CA ALA A 187 -21.82 -5.45 -17.97
C ALA A 187 -20.84 -6.03 -19.00
N PHE A 188 -19.52 -5.96 -18.74
CA PHE A 188 -18.51 -6.34 -19.71
C PHE A 188 -18.27 -7.85 -19.75
N MET A 189 -18.30 -8.51 -18.60
CA MET A 189 -18.16 -9.97 -18.54
C MET A 189 -19.45 -10.71 -18.88
N GLY A 190 -20.62 -10.16 -18.47
CA GLY A 190 -21.95 -10.76 -18.72
C GLY A 190 -22.46 -10.45 -20.14
N PRO A 191 -23.35 -9.46 -20.33
CA PRO A 191 -24.04 -9.21 -21.61
C PRO A 191 -23.11 -8.94 -22.80
N LEU A 192 -21.94 -8.31 -22.58
CA LEU A 192 -20.99 -7.99 -23.66
C LEU A 192 -20.02 -9.12 -23.98
N HIS A 193 -19.97 -10.18 -23.16
CA HIS A 193 -19.13 -11.36 -23.36
C HIS A 193 -17.66 -11.07 -23.69
N LEU A 194 -17.06 -10.02 -23.06
CA LEU A 194 -15.67 -9.63 -23.31
C LEU A 194 -14.64 -10.51 -22.59
N GLY A 195 -15.08 -11.55 -21.89
CA GLY A 195 -14.23 -12.50 -21.20
C GLY A 195 -13.33 -11.83 -20.14
N VAL A 196 -12.13 -12.36 -19.96
CA VAL A 196 -11.14 -11.86 -18.98
C VAL A 196 -10.69 -10.43 -19.30
N GLY A 197 -10.64 -10.08 -20.59
CA GLY A 197 -10.37 -8.70 -21.04
C GLY A 197 -11.44 -7.72 -20.55
N GLY A 198 -12.69 -8.17 -20.40
CA GLY A 198 -13.79 -7.38 -19.85
C GLY A 198 -13.53 -6.96 -18.40
N ALA A 199 -13.06 -7.85 -17.54
CA ALA A 199 -12.68 -7.54 -16.16
C ALA A 199 -11.57 -6.49 -16.10
N ALA A 200 -10.49 -6.65 -16.92
CA ALA A 200 -9.43 -5.66 -17.00
C ALA A 200 -9.93 -4.30 -17.49
N ALA A 201 -10.77 -4.30 -18.55
CA ALA A 201 -11.34 -3.07 -19.11
C ALA A 201 -12.25 -2.35 -18.10
N ALA A 202 -13.07 -3.09 -17.34
CA ALA A 202 -13.93 -2.54 -16.29
C ALA A 202 -13.11 -1.85 -15.18
N THR A 203 -12.04 -2.49 -14.72
CA THR A 203 -11.14 -1.94 -13.71
C THR A 203 -10.48 -0.64 -14.21
N VAL A 204 -9.93 -0.66 -15.43
CA VAL A 204 -9.27 0.52 -16.02
C VAL A 204 -10.26 1.65 -16.29
N ALA A 205 -11.45 1.33 -16.80
CA ALA A 205 -12.50 2.32 -17.06
C ALA A 205 -13.02 2.97 -15.76
N ALA A 206 -13.29 2.16 -14.73
CA ALA A 206 -13.73 2.67 -13.43
C ALA A 206 -12.70 3.62 -12.80
N GLN A 207 -11.43 3.26 -12.84
CA GLN A 207 -10.34 4.11 -12.33
C GLN A 207 -10.15 5.36 -13.20
N GLY A 208 -10.24 5.24 -14.52
CA GLY A 208 -10.13 6.37 -15.45
C GLY A 208 -11.25 7.39 -15.25
N ILE A 209 -12.50 6.94 -15.15
CA ILE A 209 -13.64 7.81 -14.86
C ILE A 209 -13.47 8.48 -13.50
N SER A 210 -13.04 7.71 -12.49
CA SER A 210 -12.79 8.23 -11.14
C SER A 210 -11.67 9.26 -11.10
N ALA A 211 -10.59 9.06 -11.88
CA ALA A 211 -9.51 10.04 -12.04
C ALA A 211 -10.00 11.33 -12.72
N VAL A 212 -10.79 11.24 -13.78
CA VAL A 212 -11.36 12.43 -14.43
C VAL A 212 -12.25 13.22 -13.47
N LEU A 213 -13.14 12.53 -12.75
CA LEU A 213 -14.03 13.14 -11.76
C LEU A 213 -13.26 13.72 -10.57
N GLY A 214 -12.22 13.01 -10.11
CA GLY A 214 -11.34 13.43 -9.03
C GLY A 214 -10.54 14.67 -9.40
N GLY A 215 -9.91 14.68 -10.57
CA GLY A 215 -9.19 15.83 -11.10
C GLY A 215 -10.09 17.06 -11.27
N TRP A 216 -11.28 16.88 -11.84
CA TRP A 216 -12.28 17.95 -11.94
C TRP A 216 -12.68 18.50 -10.56
N TYR A 217 -12.91 17.61 -9.58
CA TYR A 217 -13.22 18.02 -8.22
C TYR A 217 -12.07 18.80 -7.57
N ILE A 218 -10.83 18.34 -7.73
CA ILE A 218 -9.64 19.01 -7.18
C ILE A 218 -9.47 20.40 -7.78
N ILE A 219 -9.57 20.51 -9.10
CA ILE A 219 -9.49 21.80 -9.81
C ILE A 219 -10.55 22.76 -9.30
N ARG A 220 -11.79 22.31 -9.15
CA ARG A 220 -12.90 23.17 -8.72
C ARG A 220 -12.85 23.55 -7.24
N SER A 221 -12.37 22.64 -6.39
CA SER A 221 -12.50 22.76 -4.93
C SER A 221 -11.25 23.31 -4.24
N TYR A 222 -10.07 23.17 -4.85
CA TYR A 222 -8.77 23.52 -4.26
C TYR A 222 -7.92 24.44 -5.15
N PRO A 223 -8.29 25.75 -5.26
CA PRO A 223 -7.52 26.70 -6.09
C PRO A 223 -6.06 26.83 -5.69
N GLY A 224 -5.72 26.57 -4.42
CA GLY A 224 -4.35 26.57 -3.92
C GLY A 224 -3.43 25.49 -4.54
N LEU A 225 -4.02 24.45 -5.16
CA LEU A 225 -3.28 23.42 -5.88
C LEU A 225 -3.07 23.74 -7.37
N HIS A 226 -3.68 24.82 -7.90
CA HIS A 226 -3.50 25.22 -9.28
C HIS A 226 -2.08 25.77 -9.47
N PHE A 227 -1.47 25.40 -10.59
CA PHE A 227 -0.14 25.84 -10.96
C PHE A 227 -0.12 26.38 -12.38
N ASP A 228 0.85 27.21 -12.65
CA ASP A 228 1.17 27.75 -13.96
C ASP A 228 2.58 27.35 -14.41
N ARG A 229 3.02 27.87 -15.55
CA ARG A 229 4.36 27.56 -16.08
C ARG A 229 5.49 28.03 -15.15
N THR A 230 5.24 29.02 -14.31
CA THR A 230 6.26 29.55 -13.38
C THR A 230 6.60 28.55 -12.26
N ALA A 231 5.69 27.60 -11.98
CA ALA A 231 5.90 26.52 -11.01
C ALA A 231 7.10 25.62 -11.36
N PHE A 232 7.51 25.57 -12.62
CA PHE A 232 8.63 24.75 -13.09
C PHE A 232 9.99 25.50 -13.05
N ALA A 233 10.02 26.81 -12.79
CA ALA A 233 11.23 27.60 -12.78
C ALA A 233 12.25 27.07 -11.75
N ASN A 234 13.53 26.94 -12.16
CA ASN A 234 14.65 26.46 -11.32
C ASN A 234 14.36 25.13 -10.58
N GLY A 235 13.60 24.23 -11.21
CA GLY A 235 13.02 23.05 -10.56
C GLY A 235 13.86 21.78 -10.58
N LYS A 236 15.03 21.70 -11.26
CA LYS A 236 15.75 20.43 -11.47
C LYS A 236 16.13 19.74 -10.16
N ASN A 237 16.77 20.44 -9.24
CA ASN A 237 17.16 19.85 -7.93
C ASN A 237 15.95 19.52 -7.06
N PHE A 238 14.92 20.36 -7.13
CA PHE A 238 13.66 20.12 -6.41
C PHE A 238 12.96 18.84 -6.93
N ALA A 239 12.84 18.73 -8.25
CA ALA A 239 12.25 17.56 -8.90
C ALA A 239 13.05 16.28 -8.62
N CYS A 240 14.39 16.35 -8.63
CA CYS A 240 15.26 15.24 -8.32
C CYS A 240 15.05 14.74 -6.89
N ASN A 241 15.04 15.63 -5.90
CA ASN A 241 14.79 15.27 -4.50
C ASN A 241 13.39 14.66 -4.31
N MET A 242 12.38 15.24 -4.97
CA MET A 242 11.02 14.74 -4.94
C MET A 242 10.92 13.36 -5.60
N PHE A 243 11.60 13.15 -6.73
CA PHE A 243 11.67 11.85 -7.41
C PHE A 243 12.30 10.78 -6.52
N TRP A 244 13.41 11.08 -5.85
CA TRP A 244 14.05 10.13 -4.93
C TRP A 244 13.17 9.78 -3.75
N ALA A 245 12.40 10.72 -3.20
CA ALA A 245 11.43 10.44 -2.15
C ALA A 245 10.33 9.48 -2.64
N GLY A 246 9.79 9.73 -3.84
CA GLY A 246 8.82 8.85 -4.49
C GLY A 246 9.39 7.47 -4.78
N LEU A 247 10.56 7.43 -5.43
CA LEU A 247 11.24 6.18 -5.80
C LEU A 247 11.55 5.31 -4.58
N SER A 248 12.03 5.91 -3.50
CA SER A 248 12.32 5.18 -2.25
C SER A 248 11.07 4.49 -1.69
N MET A 249 9.93 5.20 -1.60
CA MET A 249 8.68 4.59 -1.14
C MET A 249 8.12 3.56 -2.11
N GLY A 250 8.26 3.79 -3.42
CA GLY A 250 7.87 2.83 -4.45
C GLY A 250 8.68 1.54 -4.37
N LEU A 251 10.00 1.66 -4.30
CA LEU A 251 10.91 0.52 -4.14
C LEU A 251 10.68 -0.23 -2.83
N MET A 252 10.44 0.48 -1.73
CA MET A 252 10.10 -0.13 -0.44
C MET A 252 8.87 -1.04 -0.56
N SER A 253 7.82 -0.58 -1.24
CA SER A 253 6.60 -1.37 -1.47
C SER A 253 6.84 -2.55 -2.42
N ALA A 254 7.64 -2.37 -3.47
CA ALA A 254 8.00 -3.42 -4.41
C ALA A 254 8.85 -4.52 -3.74
N ILE A 255 9.84 -4.15 -2.95
CA ILE A 255 10.73 -5.06 -2.21
C ILE A 255 9.92 -5.94 -1.26
N TYR A 256 8.94 -5.37 -0.55
CA TYR A 256 8.05 -6.13 0.32
C TYR A 256 7.30 -7.23 -0.46
N ASN A 257 6.76 -6.90 -1.65
CA ASN A 257 6.05 -7.85 -2.50
C ASN A 257 6.98 -8.96 -3.02
N ILE A 258 8.19 -8.62 -3.47
CA ILE A 258 9.18 -9.61 -3.94
C ILE A 258 9.48 -10.60 -2.81
N GLY A 259 9.74 -10.12 -1.60
CA GLY A 259 10.00 -10.97 -0.44
C GLY A 259 8.84 -11.92 -0.12
N SER A 260 7.60 -11.44 -0.27
CA SER A 260 6.40 -12.26 -0.06
C SER A 260 6.25 -13.36 -1.12
N VAL A 261 6.59 -13.08 -2.39
CA VAL A 261 6.59 -14.08 -3.47
C VAL A 261 7.64 -15.16 -3.23
N VAL A 262 8.85 -14.78 -2.80
CA VAL A 262 9.92 -15.75 -2.47
C VAL A 262 9.48 -16.67 -1.34
N LEU A 263 8.93 -16.13 -0.27
CA LEU A 263 8.43 -16.93 0.85
C LEU A 263 7.28 -17.85 0.43
N GLN A 264 6.34 -17.34 -0.39
CA GLN A 264 5.22 -18.14 -0.89
C GLN A 264 5.69 -19.32 -1.75
N SER A 265 6.72 -19.12 -2.59
CA SER A 265 7.31 -20.22 -3.37
C SER A 265 7.82 -21.35 -2.48
N SER A 266 8.45 -21.01 -1.36
CA SER A 266 8.94 -22.01 -0.40
C SER A 266 7.81 -22.71 0.35
N ILE A 267 6.71 -22.00 0.66
CA ILE A 267 5.51 -22.59 1.26
C ILE A 267 4.86 -23.58 0.29
N ASN A 268 4.81 -23.23 -1.01
CA ASN A 268 4.24 -24.09 -2.05
C ASN A 268 4.98 -25.44 -2.15
N ALA A 269 6.30 -25.44 -1.92
CA ALA A 269 7.10 -26.66 -1.90
C ALA A 269 6.81 -27.58 -0.70
N LEU A 270 6.20 -27.07 0.39
CA LEU A 270 5.81 -27.89 1.54
C LEU A 270 4.52 -28.71 1.32
N GLY A 271 3.73 -28.39 0.28
CA GLY A 271 2.51 -29.12 -0.09
C GLY A 271 1.21 -28.39 0.26
N SER A 272 0.11 -28.95 -0.27
CA SER A 272 -1.22 -28.29 -0.26
C SER A 272 -1.78 -28.00 1.13
N THR A 273 -1.52 -28.87 2.11
CA THR A 273 -1.96 -28.69 3.51
C THR A 273 -1.39 -27.41 4.13
N TYR A 274 -0.09 -27.17 3.94
CA TYR A 274 0.57 -25.98 4.46
C TYR A 274 0.20 -24.72 3.68
N ILE A 275 -0.06 -24.84 2.36
CA ILE A 275 -0.60 -23.73 1.56
C ILE A 275 -1.95 -23.30 2.12
N ALA A 276 -2.87 -24.27 2.37
CA ALA A 276 -4.19 -23.98 2.92
C ALA A 276 -4.11 -23.32 4.31
N ALA A 277 -3.24 -23.84 5.20
CA ALA A 277 -3.00 -23.27 6.51
C ALA A 277 -2.48 -21.80 6.42
N GLN A 278 -1.51 -21.57 5.54
CA GLN A 278 -0.94 -20.23 5.34
C GLN A 278 -1.96 -19.24 4.77
N VAL A 279 -2.76 -19.66 3.78
CA VAL A 279 -3.81 -18.82 3.19
C VAL A 279 -4.81 -18.40 4.28
N ALA A 280 -5.26 -19.33 5.12
CA ALA A 280 -6.18 -19.05 6.21
C ALA A 280 -5.56 -18.06 7.23
N ALA A 281 -4.33 -18.31 7.66
CA ALA A 281 -3.62 -17.46 8.61
C ALA A 281 -3.39 -16.04 8.05
N ARG A 282 -2.98 -15.94 6.78
CA ARG A 282 -2.71 -14.65 6.12
C ARG A 282 -3.95 -13.77 6.03
N ARG A 283 -5.15 -14.31 5.83
CA ARG A 283 -6.40 -13.53 5.82
C ARG A 283 -6.59 -12.75 7.13
N PHE A 284 -6.31 -13.38 8.27
CA PHE A 284 -6.37 -12.69 9.56
C PHE A 284 -5.19 -11.72 9.75
N ALA A 285 -3.97 -12.16 9.42
CA ALA A 285 -2.79 -11.33 9.56
C ALA A 285 -2.90 -10.02 8.76
N GLU A 286 -3.42 -10.08 7.53
CA GLU A 286 -3.66 -8.89 6.71
C GLU A 286 -4.63 -7.92 7.38
N LEU A 287 -5.73 -8.40 7.98
CA LEU A 287 -6.66 -7.56 8.73
C LEU A 287 -5.99 -6.90 9.95
N PHE A 288 -5.10 -7.62 10.64
CA PHE A 288 -4.37 -7.09 11.79
C PHE A 288 -3.37 -5.99 11.38
N PHE A 289 -2.85 -6.03 10.17
CA PHE A 289 -1.84 -5.06 9.69
C PHE A 289 -2.45 -3.80 9.07
N ILE A 290 -3.72 -3.81 8.63
CA ILE A 290 -4.39 -2.66 7.99
C ILE A 290 -4.27 -1.37 8.83
N PRO A 291 -4.54 -1.36 10.17
CA PRO A 291 -4.41 -0.15 10.97
C PRO A 291 -2.98 0.42 11.00
N GLY A 292 -1.96 -0.47 10.96
CA GLY A 292 -0.55 -0.08 10.92
C GLY A 292 -0.21 0.69 9.63
N GLY A 293 -0.68 0.20 8.48
CA GLY A 293 -0.52 0.89 7.20
C GLY A 293 -1.20 2.26 7.18
N ALA A 294 -2.44 2.34 7.68
CA ALA A 294 -3.19 3.60 7.75
C ALA A 294 -2.52 4.62 8.69
N LEU A 295 -2.08 4.19 9.87
CA LEU A 295 -1.34 5.02 10.81
C LEU A 295 0.04 5.43 10.24
N GLY A 296 0.72 4.54 9.52
CA GLY A 296 1.98 4.85 8.85
C GLY A 296 1.85 6.03 7.90
N ILE A 297 0.87 6.00 6.99
CA ILE A 297 0.59 7.11 6.06
C ILE A 297 0.19 8.39 6.83
N ALA A 298 -0.60 8.25 7.89
CA ALA A 298 -0.99 9.39 8.73
C ALA A 298 0.24 10.03 9.39
N VAL A 299 1.16 9.24 9.93
CA VAL A 299 2.41 9.71 10.56
C VAL A 299 3.34 10.33 9.51
N ALA A 300 3.46 9.77 8.30
CA ALA A 300 4.25 10.37 7.24
C ALA A 300 3.75 11.78 6.88
N THR A 301 2.45 11.94 6.68
CA THR A 301 1.82 13.24 6.40
C THR A 301 1.96 14.19 7.58
N TYR A 302 1.69 13.72 8.81
CA TYR A 302 1.84 14.51 10.03
C TYR A 302 3.26 14.99 10.22
N SER A 303 4.26 14.13 10.06
CA SER A 303 5.67 14.45 10.20
C SER A 303 6.12 15.45 9.15
N SER A 304 5.69 15.26 7.90
CA SER A 304 6.04 16.15 6.79
C SER A 304 5.44 17.54 6.97
N GLN A 305 4.16 17.66 7.37
CA GLN A 305 3.53 18.96 7.65
C GLN A 305 4.21 19.67 8.85
N ASN A 306 4.46 18.96 9.96
CA ASN A 306 5.11 19.55 11.12
C ASN A 306 6.57 19.94 10.86
N LEU A 307 7.29 19.18 10.02
CA LEU A 307 8.62 19.58 9.56
C LEU A 307 8.58 20.87 8.76
N GLY A 308 7.61 20.98 7.83
CA GLY A 308 7.38 22.20 7.05
C GLY A 308 7.05 23.40 7.91
N ALA A 309 6.23 23.21 8.94
CA ALA A 309 5.87 24.25 9.92
C ALA A 309 6.98 24.61 10.94
N GLY A 310 8.15 23.95 10.88
CA GLY A 310 9.22 24.13 11.86
C GLY A 310 8.95 23.52 13.24
N ARG A 311 7.85 22.79 13.43
CA ARG A 311 7.38 22.20 14.71
C ARG A 311 7.95 20.80 14.92
N ARG A 312 9.25 20.68 14.97
CA ARG A 312 9.97 19.40 14.98
C ARG A 312 9.68 18.54 16.21
N SER A 313 9.55 19.13 17.38
CA SER A 313 9.22 18.44 18.63
C SER A 313 7.86 17.73 18.58
N ARG A 314 6.91 18.22 17.76
CA ARG A 314 5.61 17.59 17.56
C ARG A 314 5.72 16.27 16.79
N ILE A 315 6.73 16.09 15.94
CA ILE A 315 6.91 14.86 15.15
C ILE A 315 7.02 13.66 16.08
N MET A 316 7.88 13.73 17.11
CA MET A 316 8.01 12.63 18.07
C MET A 316 6.75 12.39 18.89
N LYS A 317 6.01 13.46 19.25
CA LYS A 317 4.71 13.32 19.92
C LYS A 317 3.72 12.56 19.03
N GLY A 318 3.69 12.83 17.71
CA GLY A 318 2.87 12.10 16.76
C GLY A 318 3.26 10.61 16.65
N VAL A 319 4.56 10.33 16.57
CA VAL A 319 5.09 8.96 16.53
C VAL A 319 4.69 8.16 17.77
N THR A 320 4.94 8.69 18.97
CA THR A 320 4.60 8.02 20.23
C THR A 320 3.08 7.84 20.38
N THR A 321 2.30 8.82 19.94
CA THR A 321 0.84 8.72 19.91
C THR A 321 0.36 7.60 18.96
N ALA A 322 0.92 7.52 17.76
CA ALA A 322 0.57 6.46 16.81
C ALA A 322 0.93 5.07 17.35
N MET A 323 2.08 4.94 18.01
CA MET A 323 2.47 3.71 18.70
C MET A 323 1.47 3.33 19.81
N GLY A 324 1.02 4.31 20.60
CA GLY A 324 0.01 4.09 21.64
C GLY A 324 -1.33 3.64 21.06
N ILE A 325 -1.81 4.26 19.97
CA ILE A 325 -3.04 3.85 19.29
C ILE A 325 -2.89 2.42 18.76
N TYR A 326 -1.76 2.10 18.15
CA TYR A 326 -1.55 0.74 17.63
C TYR A 326 -1.38 -0.29 18.75
N PHE A 327 -0.81 0.09 19.87
CA PHE A 327 -0.71 -0.78 21.05
C PHE A 327 -2.09 -1.20 21.58
N VAL A 328 -3.05 -0.27 21.61
CA VAL A 328 -4.44 -0.60 21.96
C VAL A 328 -5.03 -1.62 20.97
N TRP A 329 -4.82 -1.40 19.66
CA TRP A 329 -5.23 -2.36 18.65
C TRP A 329 -4.57 -3.73 18.82
N TRP A 330 -3.27 -3.75 19.11
CA TRP A 330 -2.54 -4.99 19.37
C TRP A 330 -3.11 -5.79 20.53
N VAL A 331 -3.58 -5.15 21.61
CA VAL A 331 -4.25 -5.86 22.70
C VAL A 331 -5.50 -6.59 22.19
N PHE A 332 -6.29 -5.96 21.31
CA PHE A 332 -7.42 -6.64 20.66
C PHE A 332 -6.97 -7.84 19.82
N VAL A 333 -5.91 -7.68 19.04
CA VAL A 333 -5.35 -8.78 18.24
C VAL A 333 -4.90 -9.93 19.13
N MET A 334 -4.22 -9.64 20.23
CA MET A 334 -3.79 -10.67 21.18
C MET A 334 -4.98 -11.43 21.78
N LEU A 335 -6.00 -10.72 22.24
CA LEU A 335 -7.23 -11.36 22.77
C LEU A 335 -7.89 -12.23 21.69
N PHE A 336 -8.03 -11.70 20.46
CA PHE A 336 -8.58 -12.47 19.34
C PHE A 336 -7.76 -13.74 19.06
N VAL A 337 -6.43 -13.60 18.92
CA VAL A 337 -5.57 -14.72 18.54
C VAL A 337 -5.55 -15.81 19.61
N PHE A 338 -5.52 -15.45 20.90
CA PHE A 338 -5.45 -16.44 21.95
C PHE A 338 -6.79 -17.11 22.26
N PHE A 339 -7.93 -16.42 22.10
CA PHE A 339 -9.23 -16.95 22.46
C PHE A 339 -10.10 -17.36 21.29
N LEU A 340 -9.93 -16.72 20.11
CA LEU A 340 -10.84 -16.88 18.97
C LEU A 340 -10.17 -17.41 17.68
N SER A 341 -8.84 -17.59 17.66
CA SER A 341 -8.17 -18.00 16.41
C SER A 341 -8.59 -19.37 15.91
N ASP A 342 -8.76 -20.36 16.78
CA ASP A 342 -9.19 -21.72 16.40
C ASP A 342 -10.61 -21.70 15.78
N PRO A 343 -11.66 -21.23 16.46
CA PRO A 343 -13.00 -21.20 15.87
C PRO A 343 -13.07 -20.30 14.62
N ALA A 344 -12.30 -19.23 14.58
CA ALA A 344 -12.28 -18.33 13.43
C ALA A 344 -11.61 -18.97 12.20
N VAL A 345 -10.50 -19.69 12.37
CA VAL A 345 -9.84 -20.44 11.30
C VAL A 345 -10.78 -21.53 10.76
N ARG A 346 -11.45 -22.30 11.64
CA ARG A 346 -12.46 -23.30 11.24
C ARG A 346 -13.58 -22.68 10.42
N ALA A 347 -14.10 -21.53 10.83
CA ALA A 347 -15.18 -20.84 10.15
C ALA A 347 -14.79 -20.35 8.75
N ILE A 348 -13.55 -19.83 8.58
CA ILE A 348 -13.07 -19.35 7.27
C ILE A 348 -12.71 -20.49 6.32
N THR A 349 -12.05 -21.53 6.83
CA THR A 349 -11.60 -22.64 5.98
C THR A 349 -12.71 -23.61 5.65
N GLY A 350 -13.74 -23.72 6.49
CA GLY A 350 -14.79 -24.72 6.37
C GLY A 350 -14.28 -26.16 6.51
N THR A 351 -13.02 -26.36 6.90
CA THR A 351 -12.41 -27.68 7.06
C THR A 351 -12.38 -28.12 8.53
N ASN A 352 -12.42 -29.44 8.71
CA ASN A 352 -12.17 -30.10 10.01
C ASN A 352 -10.76 -30.73 10.05
N ASP A 353 -9.89 -30.46 9.08
CA ASP A 353 -8.52 -30.97 9.09
C ASP A 353 -7.70 -30.25 10.17
N GLU A 354 -7.42 -30.99 11.24
CA GLU A 354 -6.67 -30.48 12.40
C GLU A 354 -5.24 -30.04 12.06
N VAL A 355 -4.65 -30.59 10.99
CA VAL A 355 -3.30 -30.18 10.56
C VAL A 355 -3.34 -28.79 9.96
N ILE A 356 -4.33 -28.47 9.12
CA ILE A 356 -4.52 -27.14 8.56
C ILE A 356 -4.81 -26.14 9.67
N ILE A 357 -5.74 -26.45 10.56
CA ILE A 357 -6.19 -25.55 11.63
C ILE A 357 -5.05 -25.25 12.59
N SER A 358 -4.38 -26.33 13.11
CA SER A 358 -3.28 -26.15 14.07
C SER A 358 -2.11 -25.34 13.53
N ASN A 359 -1.74 -25.54 12.25
CA ASN A 359 -0.67 -24.78 11.61
C ASN A 359 -1.06 -23.31 11.39
N ALA A 360 -2.30 -23.04 10.97
CA ALA A 360 -2.80 -21.66 10.83
C ALA A 360 -2.82 -20.92 12.17
N VAL A 361 -3.33 -21.58 13.21
CA VAL A 361 -3.36 -21.05 14.59
C VAL A 361 -1.93 -20.84 15.13
N LEU A 362 -1.01 -21.80 14.87
CA LEU A 362 0.40 -21.67 15.25
C LEU A 362 1.03 -20.41 14.64
N TYR A 363 0.82 -20.18 13.33
CA TYR A 363 1.31 -18.96 12.66
C TYR A 363 0.79 -17.70 13.37
N LEU A 364 -0.50 -17.61 13.64
CA LEU A 364 -1.11 -16.47 14.31
C LEU A 364 -0.56 -16.26 15.73
N LYS A 365 -0.42 -17.34 16.50
CA LYS A 365 0.10 -17.30 17.89
C LYS A 365 1.57 -16.90 17.97
N ILE A 366 2.39 -17.25 16.96
CA ILE A 366 3.81 -16.84 16.87
C ILE A 366 3.93 -15.40 16.40
N SER A 367 3.10 -14.99 15.44
CA SER A 367 3.20 -13.65 14.84
C SER A 367 2.61 -12.56 15.75
N ALA A 368 1.50 -12.80 16.44
CA ALA A 368 0.78 -11.79 17.20
C ALA A 368 1.61 -11.11 18.33
N PRO A 369 2.43 -11.82 19.13
CA PRO A 369 3.27 -11.18 20.14
C PRO A 369 4.32 -10.23 19.57
N VAL A 370 4.73 -10.41 18.30
CA VAL A 370 5.79 -9.64 17.64
C VAL A 370 5.22 -8.49 16.78
N ILE A 371 3.92 -8.30 16.77
CA ILE A 371 3.27 -7.15 16.12
C ILE A 371 3.77 -5.78 16.65
N PRO A 372 4.02 -5.55 17.96
CA PRO A 372 4.53 -4.26 18.41
C PRO A 372 5.87 -3.84 17.79
N PRO A 373 6.93 -4.66 17.72
CA PRO A 373 8.12 -4.36 16.95
C PRO A 373 7.83 -4.00 15.48
N MET A 374 6.94 -4.73 14.81
CA MET A 374 6.52 -4.44 13.44
C MET A 374 5.81 -3.09 13.35
N ALA A 375 4.93 -2.77 14.29
CA ALA A 375 4.24 -1.48 14.33
C ALA A 375 5.20 -0.31 14.45
N VAL A 376 6.19 -0.41 15.36
CA VAL A 376 7.25 0.59 15.51
C VAL A 376 8.05 0.72 14.21
N LEU A 377 8.42 -0.40 13.58
CA LEU A 377 9.11 -0.42 12.29
C LEU A 377 8.31 0.35 11.24
N VAL A 378 7.03 0.08 11.06
CA VAL A 378 6.17 0.73 10.05
C VAL A 378 6.00 2.22 10.36
N ILE A 379 5.71 2.59 11.61
CA ILE A 379 5.47 3.98 12.02
C ILE A 379 6.75 4.81 11.87
N VAL A 380 7.89 4.33 12.36
CA VAL A 380 9.16 5.06 12.29
C VAL A 380 9.66 5.15 10.84
N ARG A 381 9.53 4.07 10.05
CA ARG A 381 9.85 4.07 8.61
C ARG A 381 9.09 5.16 7.87
N ASN A 382 7.80 5.29 8.10
CA ASN A 382 6.95 6.33 7.50
C ASN A 382 7.26 7.74 8.05
N MET A 383 7.60 7.87 9.33
CA MET A 383 8.06 9.13 9.90
C MET A 383 9.36 9.59 9.23
N LEU A 384 10.35 8.71 9.09
CA LEU A 384 11.62 9.02 8.41
C LEU A 384 11.38 9.46 6.97
N GLN A 385 10.51 8.79 6.21
CA GLN A 385 10.07 9.26 4.89
C GLN A 385 9.47 10.67 4.96
N GLY A 386 8.60 10.93 5.93
CA GLY A 386 7.96 12.22 6.16
C GLY A 386 8.96 13.36 6.42
N ILE A 387 10.08 13.06 7.04
CA ILE A 387 11.17 14.03 7.28
C ILE A 387 12.27 14.02 6.20
N GLN A 388 12.02 13.31 5.07
CA GLN A 388 12.90 13.19 3.91
C GLN A 388 14.18 12.35 4.12
N HIS A 389 14.22 11.54 5.17
CA HIS A 389 15.19 10.45 5.31
C HIS A 389 14.68 9.25 4.53
N THR A 390 15.16 9.07 3.30
CA THR A 390 14.64 8.07 2.36
C THR A 390 15.49 6.81 2.28
N ILE A 391 16.75 6.87 2.71
CA ILE A 391 17.72 5.77 2.60
C ILE A 391 17.47 4.73 3.68
N GLU A 392 17.32 5.12 4.94
CA GLU A 392 17.18 4.21 6.07
C GLU A 392 15.91 3.34 5.96
N PRO A 393 14.72 3.90 5.59
CA PRO A 393 13.54 3.09 5.30
C PRO A 393 13.75 2.08 4.16
N LEU A 394 14.46 2.48 3.10
CA LEU A 394 14.75 1.59 1.97
C LEU A 394 15.71 0.46 2.37
N LEU A 395 16.77 0.77 3.15
CA LEU A 395 17.68 -0.24 3.68
C LEU A 395 16.98 -1.22 4.62
N ALA A 396 16.05 -0.74 5.47
CA ALA A 396 15.24 -1.62 6.31
C ALA A 396 14.39 -2.60 5.47
N SER A 397 13.85 -2.15 4.32
CA SER A 397 13.13 -3.04 3.41
C SER A 397 14.06 -4.04 2.71
N GLY A 398 15.28 -3.63 2.39
CA GLY A 398 16.31 -4.52 1.88
C GLY A 398 16.67 -5.63 2.87
N LEU A 399 16.83 -5.28 4.16
CA LEU A 399 17.06 -6.25 5.23
C LEU A 399 15.90 -7.24 5.38
N GLU A 400 14.66 -6.74 5.27
CA GLU A 400 13.45 -7.58 5.30
C GLU A 400 13.43 -8.59 4.14
N LEU A 401 13.79 -8.14 2.92
CA LEU A 401 13.91 -9.02 1.76
C LEU A 401 14.98 -10.08 1.96
N ILE A 402 16.18 -9.69 2.40
CA ILE A 402 17.29 -10.62 2.67
C ILE A 402 16.84 -11.67 3.69
N GLY A 403 16.16 -11.26 4.76
CA GLY A 403 15.64 -12.19 5.76
C GLY A 403 14.64 -13.18 5.14
N LYS A 404 13.66 -12.71 4.36
CA LYS A 404 12.70 -13.57 3.67
C LYS A 404 13.36 -14.53 2.68
N VAL A 405 14.40 -14.09 1.97
CA VAL A 405 15.19 -14.96 1.06
C VAL A 405 15.95 -16.02 1.86
N ILE A 406 16.63 -15.65 2.96
CA ILE A 406 17.35 -16.60 3.80
C ILE A 406 16.38 -17.66 4.35
N PHE A 407 15.26 -17.23 4.89
CA PHE A 407 14.24 -18.16 5.39
C PHE A 407 13.68 -19.04 4.28
N GLY A 408 13.26 -18.46 3.15
CA GLY A 408 12.63 -19.18 2.06
C GLY A 408 13.58 -20.20 1.40
N VAL A 409 14.83 -19.82 1.13
CA VAL A 409 15.76 -20.67 0.38
C VAL A 409 16.45 -21.72 1.26
N TRP A 410 16.78 -21.39 2.51
CA TRP A 410 17.59 -22.28 3.34
C TRP A 410 16.87 -22.83 4.58
N ILE A 411 16.13 -21.99 5.30
CA ILE A 411 15.56 -22.40 6.59
C ILE A 411 14.26 -23.18 6.42
N VAL A 412 13.35 -22.72 5.56
CA VAL A 412 12.06 -23.41 5.31
C VAL A 412 12.26 -24.82 4.75
N PRO A 413 13.15 -25.07 3.78
CA PRO A 413 13.42 -26.45 3.32
C PRO A 413 14.00 -27.37 4.40
N ALA A 414 14.74 -26.83 5.37
CA ALA A 414 15.37 -27.62 6.43
C ALA A 414 14.45 -27.86 7.63
N VAL A 415 13.59 -26.92 8.00
CA VAL A 415 12.80 -26.92 9.25
C VAL A 415 11.30 -27.12 8.99
N GLY A 416 10.84 -26.84 7.76
CA GLY A 416 9.43 -26.96 7.39
C GLY A 416 8.59 -25.73 7.78
N TYR A 417 7.28 -25.94 7.97
CA TYR A 417 6.31 -24.84 8.17
C TYR A 417 6.55 -23.99 9.42
N THR A 418 7.16 -24.57 10.46
CA THR A 418 7.54 -23.81 11.66
C THR A 418 8.48 -22.65 11.32
N ALA A 419 9.42 -22.86 10.36
CA ALA A 419 10.28 -21.78 9.87
C ALA A 419 9.48 -20.67 9.18
N VAL A 420 8.42 -20.99 8.44
CA VAL A 420 7.51 -19.99 7.86
C VAL A 420 6.90 -19.11 8.94
N CYS A 421 6.44 -19.73 10.05
CA CYS A 421 5.86 -19.00 11.18
C CYS A 421 6.84 -18.00 11.83
N PHE A 422 8.12 -18.30 11.85
CA PHE A 422 9.16 -17.45 12.44
C PHE A 422 9.78 -16.45 11.46
N CYS A 423 9.58 -16.60 10.15
CA CYS A 423 10.21 -15.75 9.13
C CYS A 423 9.91 -14.26 9.33
N GLU A 424 8.62 -13.90 9.38
CA GLU A 424 8.21 -12.49 9.55
C GLU A 424 8.56 -11.96 10.95
N PRO A 425 8.27 -12.65 12.07
CA PRO A 425 8.68 -12.23 13.41
C PRO A 425 10.16 -11.92 13.55
N VAL A 426 11.03 -12.80 13.09
CA VAL A 426 12.49 -12.59 13.20
C VAL A 426 12.96 -11.42 12.34
N THR A 427 12.48 -11.34 11.11
CA THR A 427 12.82 -10.22 10.22
C THR A 427 12.33 -8.88 10.75
N TRP A 428 11.13 -8.83 11.34
CA TRP A 428 10.61 -7.59 11.94
C TRP A 428 11.45 -7.13 13.14
N VAL A 429 11.90 -8.05 13.99
CA VAL A 429 12.78 -7.70 15.12
C VAL A 429 14.13 -7.16 14.63
N ILE A 430 14.73 -7.78 13.62
CA ILE A 430 16.00 -7.30 13.02
C ILE A 430 15.80 -5.89 12.44
N CYS A 431 14.77 -5.70 11.63
CA CYS A 431 14.46 -4.40 11.03
C CYS A 431 14.07 -3.35 12.08
N PHE A 432 13.39 -3.75 13.15
CA PHE A 432 13.06 -2.88 14.29
C PHE A 432 14.33 -2.34 14.97
N VAL A 433 15.29 -3.19 15.28
CA VAL A 433 16.57 -2.75 15.88
C VAL A 433 17.30 -1.79 14.94
N PHE A 434 17.36 -2.11 13.65
CA PHE A 434 17.96 -1.24 12.64
C PHE A 434 17.30 0.15 12.59
N ILE A 435 15.95 0.18 12.51
CA ILE A 435 15.22 1.44 12.36
C ILE A 435 15.27 2.30 13.63
N LEU A 436 15.35 1.68 14.82
CA LEU A 436 15.60 2.41 16.07
C LEU A 436 16.99 3.05 16.08
N GLY A 437 18.01 2.39 15.54
CA GLY A 437 19.33 2.98 15.34
C GLY A 437 19.29 4.20 14.42
N ALA A 438 18.52 4.13 13.33
CA ALA A 438 18.30 5.26 12.42
C ALA A 438 17.57 6.40 13.14
N LEU A 439 16.51 6.12 13.90
CA LEU A 439 15.78 7.11 14.69
C LEU A 439 16.68 7.80 15.71
N TYR A 440 17.55 7.04 16.38
CA TYR A 440 18.49 7.61 17.37
C TYR A 440 19.45 8.60 16.72
N ARG A 441 19.98 8.31 15.52
CA ARG A 441 20.85 9.22 14.75
C ARG A 441 20.14 10.50 14.35
N CYS A 442 18.88 10.42 13.94
CA CYS A 442 18.07 11.57 13.52
C CYS A 442 17.50 12.37 14.70
N ARG A 443 17.61 11.88 15.96
CA ARG A 443 16.99 12.52 17.14
C ARG A 443 17.39 13.98 17.35
N GLY A 444 18.64 14.34 16.99
CA GLY A 444 19.12 15.72 17.08
C GLY A 444 18.37 16.68 16.15
N GLU A 445 17.95 16.20 14.99
CA GLU A 445 17.22 16.98 13.99
C GLU A 445 15.75 17.20 14.36
N LEU A 446 15.22 16.39 15.30
CA LEU A 446 13.83 16.42 15.75
C LEU A 446 13.59 17.35 16.95
N LYS A 447 14.62 18.08 17.38
CA LYS A 447 14.49 19.15 18.36
C LYS A 447 14.14 20.47 17.67
N ASP A 448 13.28 21.27 18.28
CA ASP A 448 13.04 22.62 17.79
C ASP A 448 14.36 23.39 17.86
N LYS A 449 14.67 24.14 16.80
CA LYS A 449 15.82 25.06 16.83
C LYS A 449 15.38 26.26 17.65
N GLU A 450 16.14 26.57 18.69
CA GLU A 450 16.01 27.79 19.45
C GLU A 450 16.18 29.04 18.59
#